data_983cd2e7a51646bf9658c55d7aa50f08
#
_entry.id   983cd2e7a51646bf9658c55d7aa50f08
#
_cell.length_a   1.000
_cell.length_b   1.000
_cell.length_c   1.000
_cell.angle_alpha   90.00
_cell.angle_beta   90.00
_cell.angle_gamma   90.00
#
_symmetry.space_group_name_H-M   'P 1'
#
loop_
_entity.id
_entity.type
_entity.pdbx_description
1 polymer ?
#
loop_
_entity_poly.entity_id
_entity_poly.type
_entity_poly.pdbx_seq_one_letter_code
_entity_poly.pdbx_strand_id
1 'polypeptide(L)'
;MRKIIIGVLFFIIVAYFGIGFYVYGESVAVPCSIVEFEKENRPDNFSLGEKANWDPSKYFVQDYEKVSISTDDDVVLSGWWMETDKNAPTIIGLHGVTSGKHSPDVLLVGGMLVSEGFNYLTFDFRDHGESTCEDGVHSAGQKEIYDVKAAIDWLVNEKNISSDKIGLHGSSFGGMVALMTQYVSDDISALSIVDTPFDFASLVREELIYQGFPAFLYEPVNHYALLFEGIDITEVSPEDGVSRGKNPMIIFNGVKSDRVLSHHTDDLINAGKQYNVEMLINRYPELSHTEIMFVYPDEFLNKIVPFFRERLN
;
A
#
# COMPACT_ATOMS: atom_id res chain seq x y z
N MET A 1 22.82 -47.19 9.24
CA MET A 1 21.75 -46.39 9.86
C MET A 1 22.14 -44.93 10.02
N ARG A 2 23.20 -44.54 10.79
CA ARG A 2 23.55 -43.12 11.02
C ARG A 2 23.75 -42.27 9.72
N LYS A 3 24.45 -42.81 8.71
CA LYS A 3 24.66 -42.13 7.40
C LYS A 3 23.35 -41.95 6.62
N ILE A 4 22.43 -42.92 6.70
CA ILE A 4 21.12 -42.81 6.05
C ILE A 4 20.25 -41.72 6.71
N ILE A 5 20.25 -41.68 8.07
CA ILE A 5 19.53 -40.68 8.84
C ILE A 5 20.07 -39.28 8.52
N ILE A 6 21.40 -39.11 8.48
CA ILE A 6 22.03 -37.83 8.10
C ILE A 6 21.64 -37.42 6.67
N GLY A 7 21.66 -38.36 5.71
CA GLY A 7 21.25 -38.09 4.33
C GLY A 7 19.79 -37.68 4.22
N VAL A 8 18.89 -38.33 4.97
CA VAL A 8 17.46 -37.97 4.97
C VAL A 8 17.25 -36.60 5.62
N LEU A 9 17.90 -36.31 6.73
CA LEU A 9 17.81 -34.97 7.37
C LEU A 9 18.35 -33.87 6.46
N PHE A 10 19.47 -34.10 5.79
CA PHE A 10 20.02 -33.16 4.82
C PHE A 10 19.05 -32.90 3.67
N PHE A 11 18.44 -33.96 3.11
CA PHE A 11 17.43 -33.81 2.06
C PHE A 11 16.20 -33.01 2.52
N ILE A 12 15.71 -33.27 3.73
CA ILE A 12 14.57 -32.52 4.31
C ILE A 12 14.91 -31.04 4.46
N ILE A 13 16.11 -30.70 4.93
CA ILE A 13 16.55 -29.31 5.09
C ILE A 13 16.64 -28.61 3.72
N VAL A 14 17.25 -29.28 2.74
CA VAL A 14 17.36 -28.73 1.37
C VAL A 14 15.98 -28.53 0.74
N ALA A 15 15.07 -29.49 0.89
CA ALA A 15 13.69 -29.37 0.41
C ALA A 15 12.94 -28.25 1.11
N TYR A 16 13.10 -28.09 2.42
CA TYR A 16 12.49 -27.03 3.22
C TYR A 16 12.87 -25.63 2.71
N PHE A 17 14.16 -25.36 2.59
CA PHE A 17 14.63 -24.06 2.08
C PHE A 17 14.43 -23.89 0.58
N GLY A 18 14.43 -24.97 -0.20
CA GLY A 18 14.07 -24.92 -1.64
C GLY A 18 12.62 -24.52 -1.85
N ILE A 19 11.70 -25.00 -1.02
CA ILE A 19 10.30 -24.56 -1.01
C ILE A 19 10.22 -23.11 -0.55
N GLY A 20 10.92 -22.75 0.52
CA GLY A 20 10.97 -21.37 1.02
C GLY A 20 11.41 -20.39 -0.08
N PHE A 21 12.51 -20.69 -0.76
CA PHE A 21 13.01 -19.90 -1.89
C PHE A 21 11.98 -19.71 -3.00
N TYR A 22 11.37 -20.81 -3.47
CA TYR A 22 10.42 -20.78 -4.57
C TYR A 22 9.17 -19.94 -4.20
N VAL A 23 8.56 -20.26 -3.06
CA VAL A 23 7.32 -19.58 -2.62
C VAL A 23 7.60 -18.12 -2.25
N TYR A 24 8.74 -17.82 -1.63
CA TYR A 24 9.17 -16.45 -1.36
C TYR A 24 9.23 -15.63 -2.66
N GLY A 25 9.96 -16.13 -3.66
CA GLY A 25 10.08 -15.44 -4.94
C GLY A 25 8.73 -15.16 -5.60
N GLU A 26 7.79 -16.13 -5.59
CA GLU A 26 6.44 -15.95 -6.13
C GLU A 26 5.59 -14.95 -5.31
N SER A 27 5.83 -14.86 -4.00
CA SER A 27 5.01 -14.04 -3.10
C SER A 27 5.43 -12.58 -3.05
N VAL A 28 6.73 -12.27 -3.27
CA VAL A 28 7.27 -10.92 -3.08
C VAL A 28 7.82 -10.29 -4.36
N ALA A 29 7.87 -11.05 -5.47
CA ALA A 29 8.36 -10.50 -6.74
C ALA A 29 7.47 -9.36 -7.24
N VAL A 30 8.10 -8.25 -7.59
CA VAL A 30 7.44 -7.10 -8.18
C VAL A 30 8.14 -6.68 -9.47
N PRO A 31 7.40 -6.11 -10.44
CA PRO A 31 8.03 -5.68 -11.68
C PRO A 31 8.84 -4.40 -11.45
N CYS A 32 10.14 -4.44 -11.76
CA CYS A 32 10.98 -3.24 -11.86
C CYS A 32 10.64 -2.43 -13.13
N SER A 33 9.36 -2.29 -13.44
CA SER A 33 8.90 -1.57 -14.64
C SER A 33 7.42 -1.24 -14.52
N ILE A 34 6.98 -0.29 -15.32
CA ILE A 34 5.55 0.03 -15.42
C ILE A 34 4.82 -1.17 -16.01
N VAL A 35 3.71 -1.55 -15.37
CA VAL A 35 2.84 -2.60 -15.87
C VAL A 35 2.32 -2.25 -17.26
N GLU A 36 2.36 -3.19 -18.21
CA GLU A 36 2.15 -2.92 -19.65
C GLU A 36 0.85 -2.17 -19.97
N PHE A 37 -0.26 -2.58 -19.33
CA PHE A 37 -1.57 -1.95 -19.56
C PHE A 37 -1.73 -0.58 -18.88
N GLU A 38 -0.78 -0.18 -18.02
CA GLU A 38 -0.77 1.11 -17.31
C GLU A 38 0.22 2.12 -17.92
N LYS A 39 1.05 1.71 -18.88
CA LYS A 39 2.14 2.55 -19.44
C LYS A 39 1.70 3.92 -19.95
N GLU A 40 0.50 4.01 -20.51
CA GLU A 40 -0.03 5.25 -21.07
C GLU A 40 -0.79 6.10 -20.04
N ASN A 41 -1.01 5.55 -18.83
CA ASN A 41 -1.71 6.27 -17.78
C ASN A 41 -0.83 7.35 -17.15
N ARG A 42 -1.38 8.55 -17.05
CA ARG A 42 -0.79 9.74 -16.43
C ARG A 42 -1.89 10.57 -15.79
N PRO A 43 -1.56 11.53 -14.91
CA PRO A 43 -2.57 12.39 -14.30
C PRO A 43 -3.49 13.10 -15.29
N ASP A 44 -2.96 13.51 -16.45
CA ASP A 44 -3.69 14.22 -17.50
C ASP A 44 -4.46 13.31 -18.47
N ASN A 45 -4.21 12.00 -18.42
CA ASN A 45 -4.89 11.01 -19.27
C ASN A 45 -4.71 9.59 -18.72
N PHE A 46 -5.77 8.97 -18.25
CA PHE A 46 -5.75 7.59 -17.80
C PHE A 46 -7.04 6.85 -18.12
N SER A 47 -6.93 5.54 -18.26
CA SER A 47 -8.05 4.62 -18.44
C SER A 47 -8.33 3.87 -17.16
N LEU A 48 -9.60 3.61 -16.89
CA LEU A 48 -10.02 2.74 -15.76
C LEU A 48 -9.88 1.24 -16.12
N GLY A 49 -9.54 0.93 -17.39
CA GLY A 49 -9.41 -0.45 -17.85
C GLY A 49 -10.69 -1.25 -17.66
N GLU A 50 -10.54 -2.46 -17.15
CA GLU A 50 -11.67 -3.35 -16.83
C GLU A 50 -12.36 -3.02 -15.50
N LYS A 51 -11.82 -2.10 -14.70
CA LYS A 51 -12.33 -1.73 -13.38
C LYS A 51 -13.67 -1.00 -13.46
N ALA A 52 -13.87 -0.18 -14.48
CA ALA A 52 -15.11 0.58 -14.68
C ALA A 52 -15.33 0.95 -16.15
N ASN A 53 -16.60 1.19 -16.48
CA ASN A 53 -17.07 1.49 -17.85
C ASN A 53 -17.65 2.92 -17.94
N TRP A 54 -17.05 3.87 -17.24
CA TRP A 54 -17.43 5.30 -17.34
C TRP A 54 -16.20 6.16 -17.62
N ASP A 55 -16.43 7.36 -18.16
CA ASP A 55 -15.38 8.27 -18.57
C ASP A 55 -14.79 9.04 -17.38
N PRO A 56 -13.50 8.81 -17.00
CA PRO A 56 -12.85 9.48 -15.89
C PRO A 56 -12.33 10.88 -16.22
N SER A 57 -12.53 11.40 -17.43
CA SER A 57 -11.88 12.63 -17.92
C SER A 57 -12.15 13.88 -17.08
N LYS A 58 -13.26 13.92 -16.34
CA LYS A 58 -13.55 14.98 -15.37
C LYS A 58 -12.55 15.05 -14.21
N TYR A 59 -11.77 13.99 -14.00
CA TYR A 59 -10.75 13.87 -12.96
C TYR A 59 -9.33 13.92 -13.51
N PHE A 60 -9.13 14.24 -14.78
CA PHE A 60 -7.80 14.45 -15.35
C PHE A 60 -7.17 15.74 -14.81
N VAL A 61 -5.94 15.62 -14.32
CA VAL A 61 -5.16 16.75 -13.79
C VAL A 61 -4.12 17.15 -14.82
N GLN A 62 -4.33 18.33 -15.44
CA GLN A 62 -3.47 18.83 -16.52
C GLN A 62 -2.14 19.38 -16.00
N ASP A 63 -2.17 20.05 -14.84
CA ASP A 63 -1.00 20.67 -14.23
C ASP A 63 -0.43 19.75 -13.15
N TYR A 64 0.67 19.06 -13.45
CA TYR A 64 1.40 18.23 -12.50
C TYR A 64 2.91 18.28 -12.76
N GLU A 65 3.70 18.08 -11.74
CA GLU A 65 5.16 17.99 -11.79
C GLU A 65 5.63 16.55 -11.68
N LYS A 66 6.62 16.17 -12.50
CA LYS A 66 7.40 14.94 -12.25
C LYS A 66 8.42 15.25 -11.17
N VAL A 67 8.43 14.45 -10.12
CA VAL A 67 9.33 14.63 -8.99
C VAL A 67 10.19 13.41 -8.77
N SER A 68 11.38 13.62 -8.21
CA SER A 68 12.29 12.58 -7.77
C SER A 68 12.57 12.81 -6.29
N ILE A 69 12.28 11.83 -5.46
CA ILE A 69 12.43 11.90 -4.01
C ILE A 69 13.50 10.90 -3.61
N SER A 70 14.56 11.36 -2.92
CA SER A 70 15.62 10.49 -2.43
C SER A 70 15.32 10.03 -1.01
N THR A 71 15.52 8.75 -0.75
CA THR A 71 15.47 8.16 0.58
C THR A 71 16.84 8.23 1.27
N ASP A 72 16.90 7.96 2.55
CA ASP A 72 18.15 7.96 3.32
C ASP A 72 19.11 6.81 2.93
N ASP A 73 18.60 5.78 2.25
CA ASP A 73 19.34 4.61 1.77
C ASP A 73 19.62 4.65 0.25
N ASP A 74 19.67 5.87 -0.34
CA ASP A 74 20.04 6.15 -1.73
C ASP A 74 19.05 5.63 -2.79
N VAL A 75 17.85 5.23 -2.42
CA VAL A 75 16.76 4.93 -3.36
C VAL A 75 16.18 6.24 -3.91
N VAL A 76 15.90 6.29 -5.20
CA VAL A 76 15.23 7.42 -5.86
C VAL A 76 13.83 7.00 -6.26
N LEU A 77 12.84 7.62 -5.64
CA LEU A 77 11.43 7.41 -5.94
C LEU A 77 10.98 8.35 -7.07
N SER A 78 10.33 7.80 -8.08
CA SER A 78 9.72 8.57 -9.17
C SER A 78 8.27 8.87 -8.84
N GLY A 79 7.88 10.15 -8.84
CA GLY A 79 6.55 10.57 -8.42
C GLY A 79 5.92 11.63 -9.32
N TRP A 80 4.65 11.91 -9.03
CA TRP A 80 3.88 13.01 -9.58
C TRP A 80 3.31 13.86 -8.45
N TRP A 81 3.58 15.16 -8.53
CA TRP A 81 3.07 16.18 -7.62
C TRP A 81 2.00 17.01 -8.33
N MET A 82 0.84 17.10 -7.75
CA MET A 82 -0.32 17.87 -8.22
C MET A 82 -0.67 18.91 -7.15
N GLU A 83 -0.29 20.17 -7.42
CA GLU A 83 -0.52 21.29 -6.50
C GLU A 83 -1.77 22.08 -6.91
N THR A 84 -2.69 22.29 -6.00
CA THR A 84 -3.86 23.16 -6.16
C THR A 84 -3.64 24.52 -5.52
N ASP A 85 -3.12 24.50 -4.29
CA ASP A 85 -2.74 25.69 -3.52
C ASP A 85 -1.63 25.33 -2.52
N LYS A 86 -0.69 26.25 -2.30
CA LYS A 86 0.44 26.05 -1.37
C LYS A 86 0.04 25.75 0.07
N ASN A 87 -1.16 26.17 0.48
CA ASN A 87 -1.67 25.94 1.83
C ASN A 87 -2.72 24.84 1.91
N ALA A 88 -3.07 24.23 0.76
CA ALA A 88 -4.07 23.17 0.73
C ALA A 88 -3.59 21.92 1.49
N PRO A 89 -4.50 21.19 2.13
CA PRO A 89 -4.20 19.87 2.65
C PRO A 89 -3.66 18.97 1.55
N THR A 90 -2.73 18.10 1.91
CA THR A 90 -2.01 17.24 0.97
C THR A 90 -2.24 15.78 1.29
N ILE A 91 -2.59 15.00 0.28
CA ILE A 91 -2.76 13.55 0.40
C ILE A 91 -1.65 12.85 -0.38
N ILE A 92 -0.98 11.89 0.26
CA ILE A 92 -0.07 10.96 -0.42
C ILE A 92 -0.87 9.72 -0.80
N GLY A 93 -0.94 9.41 -2.10
CA GLY A 93 -1.57 8.21 -2.64
C GLY A 93 -0.58 7.07 -2.84
N LEU A 94 -0.86 5.93 -2.21
CA LEU A 94 -0.01 4.75 -2.15
C LEU A 94 -0.63 3.59 -2.93
N HIS A 95 0.09 3.07 -3.91
CA HIS A 95 -0.39 2.02 -4.82
C HIS A 95 -0.34 0.62 -4.17
N GLY A 96 -1.08 -0.32 -4.76
CA GLY A 96 -1.06 -1.73 -4.39
C GLY A 96 0.22 -2.44 -4.84
N VAL A 97 0.43 -3.68 -4.34
CA VAL A 97 1.54 -4.54 -4.78
C VAL A 97 1.42 -4.84 -6.28
N THR A 98 2.53 -5.02 -6.97
CA THR A 98 2.61 -5.26 -8.43
C THR A 98 1.97 -4.18 -9.30
N SER A 99 1.79 -2.97 -8.79
CA SER A 99 1.23 -1.80 -9.45
C SER A 99 2.23 -0.63 -9.37
N GLY A 100 1.78 0.59 -9.62
CA GLY A 100 2.62 1.79 -9.52
C GLY A 100 1.77 3.07 -9.49
N LYS A 101 2.42 4.23 -9.54
CA LYS A 101 1.74 5.53 -9.66
C LYS A 101 0.85 5.66 -10.91
N HIS A 102 1.09 4.80 -11.90
CA HIS A 102 0.30 4.69 -13.13
C HIS A 102 -1.02 3.94 -12.96
N SER A 103 -1.27 3.39 -11.78
CA SER A 103 -2.47 2.59 -11.51
C SER A 103 -3.75 3.43 -11.58
N PRO A 104 -4.84 2.90 -12.18
CA PRO A 104 -6.10 3.61 -12.30
C PRO A 104 -6.71 4.05 -10.97
N ASP A 105 -6.54 3.28 -9.89
CA ASP A 105 -7.08 3.62 -8.56
C ASP A 105 -6.36 4.84 -7.96
N VAL A 106 -5.03 4.86 -8.04
CA VAL A 106 -4.21 5.96 -7.54
C VAL A 106 -4.50 7.25 -8.30
N LEU A 107 -4.57 7.18 -9.64
CA LEU A 107 -4.85 8.34 -10.50
C LEU A 107 -6.27 8.85 -10.35
N LEU A 108 -7.24 7.94 -10.26
CA LEU A 108 -8.64 8.32 -10.07
C LEU A 108 -8.85 9.03 -8.73
N VAL A 109 -8.32 8.47 -7.64
CA VAL A 109 -8.43 9.09 -6.32
C VAL A 109 -7.67 10.41 -6.27
N GLY A 110 -6.48 10.48 -6.89
CA GLY A 110 -5.72 11.71 -7.03
C GLY A 110 -6.52 12.81 -7.74
N GLY A 111 -7.06 12.49 -8.90
CA GLY A 111 -7.89 13.44 -9.66
C GLY A 111 -9.17 13.87 -8.92
N MET A 112 -9.81 12.93 -8.21
CA MET A 112 -10.97 13.24 -7.35
C MET A 112 -10.60 14.26 -6.26
N LEU A 113 -9.51 14.02 -5.53
CA LEU A 113 -9.08 14.88 -4.43
C LEU A 113 -8.57 16.24 -4.93
N VAL A 114 -7.83 16.27 -6.04
CA VAL A 114 -7.39 17.51 -6.68
C VAL A 114 -8.59 18.36 -7.14
N SER A 115 -9.63 17.74 -7.72
CA SER A 115 -10.86 18.45 -8.11
C SER A 115 -11.60 19.09 -6.93
N GLU A 116 -11.34 18.61 -5.72
CA GLU A 116 -11.89 19.11 -4.47
C GLU A 116 -10.93 20.06 -3.72
N GLY A 117 -9.79 20.42 -4.33
CA GLY A 117 -8.86 21.41 -3.81
C GLY A 117 -7.80 20.87 -2.85
N PHE A 118 -7.56 19.57 -2.83
CA PHE A 118 -6.41 18.97 -2.13
C PHE A 118 -5.19 18.97 -3.04
N ASN A 119 -4.01 19.09 -2.47
CA ASN A 119 -2.78 18.68 -3.14
C ASN A 119 -2.66 17.16 -3.11
N TYR A 120 -2.00 16.60 -4.11
CA TYR A 120 -1.82 15.16 -4.18
C TYR A 120 -0.41 14.80 -4.64
N LEU A 121 0.22 13.89 -3.91
CA LEU A 121 1.50 13.28 -4.26
C LEU A 121 1.27 11.78 -4.46
N THR A 122 1.79 11.24 -5.54
CA THR A 122 1.90 9.79 -5.70
C THR A 122 3.25 9.44 -6.30
N PHE A 123 3.78 8.27 -5.98
CA PHE A 123 5.07 7.79 -6.45
C PHE A 123 5.07 6.26 -6.57
N ASP A 124 6.01 5.73 -7.34
CA ASP A 124 6.30 4.31 -7.33
C ASP A 124 7.14 3.98 -6.09
N PHE A 125 6.75 2.97 -5.32
CA PHE A 125 7.62 2.40 -4.29
C PHE A 125 8.93 1.90 -4.90
N ARG A 126 9.97 1.68 -4.08
CA ARG A 126 11.19 0.97 -4.51
C ARG A 126 10.81 -0.31 -5.26
N ASP A 127 11.63 -0.70 -6.22
CA ASP A 127 11.43 -1.88 -7.07
C ASP A 127 10.17 -1.87 -7.96
N HIS A 128 9.40 -0.76 -7.96
CA HIS A 128 8.24 -0.59 -8.81
C HIS A 128 8.43 0.51 -9.86
N GLY A 129 7.76 0.36 -10.98
CA GLY A 129 7.57 1.39 -12.00
C GLY A 129 8.86 2.04 -12.49
N GLU A 130 9.01 3.35 -12.24
CA GLU A 130 10.15 4.18 -12.63
C GLU A 130 11.08 4.52 -11.43
N SER A 131 10.82 4.00 -10.24
CA SER A 131 11.69 4.14 -9.08
C SER A 131 12.91 3.23 -9.17
N THR A 132 13.91 3.45 -8.30
CA THR A 132 15.10 2.59 -8.25
C THR A 132 14.69 1.13 -8.07
N CYS A 133 15.19 0.30 -8.97
CA CYS A 133 15.09 -1.15 -8.89
C CYS A 133 16.34 -1.70 -8.18
N GLU A 134 16.20 -2.26 -6.99
CA GLU A 134 17.28 -2.85 -6.22
C GLU A 134 17.40 -4.36 -6.49
N ASP A 135 16.33 -5.09 -6.21
CA ASP A 135 16.31 -6.56 -6.30
C ASP A 135 15.00 -7.14 -6.91
N GLY A 136 14.02 -6.30 -7.17
CA GLY A 136 12.74 -6.68 -7.77
C GLY A 136 11.80 -7.42 -6.83
N VAL A 137 11.93 -7.18 -5.52
CA VAL A 137 11.05 -7.75 -4.51
C VAL A 137 10.55 -6.68 -3.53
N HIS A 138 9.31 -6.80 -3.07
CA HIS A 138 8.85 -5.97 -1.96
C HIS A 138 9.21 -6.60 -0.61
N SER A 139 9.41 -5.78 0.40
CA SER A 139 9.83 -6.20 1.74
C SER A 139 8.68 -6.47 2.72
N ALA A 140 7.46 -6.69 2.23
CA ALA A 140 6.26 -6.74 3.07
C ALA A 140 6.02 -5.45 3.89
N GLY A 141 6.38 -4.31 3.33
CA GLY A 141 6.24 -3.00 3.96
C GLY A 141 7.44 -2.55 4.78
N GLN A 142 8.41 -3.42 5.10
CA GLN A 142 9.50 -3.11 6.03
C GLN A 142 10.44 -2.01 5.50
N LYS A 143 10.71 -1.98 4.21
CA LYS A 143 11.49 -0.91 3.55
C LYS A 143 10.58 0.19 2.99
N GLU A 144 9.40 -0.17 2.46
CA GLU A 144 8.47 0.75 1.81
C GLU A 144 7.92 1.83 2.75
N ILE A 145 7.88 1.60 4.09
CA ILE A 145 7.56 2.65 5.07
C ILE A 145 8.55 3.80 5.06
N TYR A 146 9.81 3.55 4.72
CA TYR A 146 10.85 4.58 4.59
C TYR A 146 10.71 5.35 3.28
N ASP A 147 10.15 4.75 2.22
CA ASP A 147 9.78 5.45 1.00
C ASP A 147 8.68 6.49 1.29
N VAL A 148 7.64 6.08 2.03
CA VAL A 148 6.57 7.00 2.45
C VAL A 148 7.11 8.08 3.39
N LYS A 149 7.98 7.71 4.33
CA LYS A 149 8.64 8.69 5.21
C LYS A 149 9.43 9.72 4.40
N ALA A 150 10.23 9.30 3.42
CA ALA A 150 10.97 10.21 2.55
C ALA A 150 10.02 11.14 1.75
N ALA A 151 8.87 10.63 1.30
CA ALA A 151 7.85 11.44 0.64
C ALA A 151 7.22 12.48 1.58
N ILE A 152 6.97 12.12 2.83
CA ILE A 152 6.50 13.05 3.87
C ILE A 152 7.57 14.11 4.15
N ASP A 153 8.81 13.70 4.37
CA ASP A 153 9.94 14.62 4.62
C ASP A 153 10.13 15.59 3.45
N TRP A 154 9.96 15.13 2.21
CA TRP A 154 10.01 15.97 1.02
C TRP A 154 8.87 17.02 0.99
N LEU A 155 7.66 16.63 1.35
CA LEU A 155 6.53 17.59 1.46
C LEU A 155 6.80 18.65 2.52
N VAL A 156 7.32 18.25 3.69
CA VAL A 156 7.61 19.17 4.79
C VAL A 156 8.77 20.11 4.44
N ASN A 157 9.88 19.58 3.91
CA ASN A 157 11.11 20.33 3.72
C ASN A 157 11.17 21.12 2.41
N GLU A 158 10.66 20.54 1.29
CA GLU A 158 10.77 21.15 -0.03
C GLU A 158 9.50 21.89 -0.45
N LYS A 159 8.33 21.38 -0.08
CA LYS A 159 7.05 22.03 -0.39
C LYS A 159 6.53 22.91 0.76
N ASN A 160 7.17 22.84 1.95
CA ASN A 160 6.78 23.57 3.17
C ASN A 160 5.33 23.26 3.59
N ILE A 161 4.88 22.04 3.40
CA ILE A 161 3.58 21.58 3.88
C ILE A 161 3.71 21.24 5.38
N SER A 162 2.81 21.79 6.18
CA SER A 162 2.78 21.46 7.62
C SER A 162 2.28 20.02 7.84
N SER A 163 2.86 19.31 8.81
CA SER A 163 2.53 17.91 9.09
C SER A 163 1.05 17.68 9.46
N ASP A 164 0.41 18.69 10.09
CA ASP A 164 -1.02 18.66 10.40
C ASP A 164 -1.94 18.69 9.14
N LYS A 165 -1.36 18.95 7.97
CA LYS A 165 -2.03 18.97 6.67
C LYS A 165 -1.72 17.76 5.80
N ILE A 166 -0.98 16.76 6.29
CA ILE A 166 -0.60 15.59 5.52
C ILE A 166 -1.48 14.40 5.90
N GLY A 167 -2.16 13.84 4.90
CA GLY A 167 -2.90 12.59 5.00
C GLY A 167 -2.35 11.52 4.07
N LEU A 168 -2.60 10.25 4.39
CA LEU A 168 -2.28 9.11 3.53
C LEU A 168 -3.56 8.47 3.00
N HIS A 169 -3.54 8.11 1.72
CA HIS A 169 -4.54 7.23 1.13
C HIS A 169 -3.85 6.00 0.55
N GLY A 170 -4.33 4.81 0.89
CA GLY A 170 -3.76 3.58 0.35
C GLY A 170 -4.79 2.48 0.17
N SER A 171 -4.64 1.74 -0.94
CA SER A 171 -5.44 0.57 -1.26
C SER A 171 -4.58 -0.68 -1.15
N SER A 172 -5.14 -1.77 -0.60
CA SER A 172 -4.44 -3.06 -0.51
C SER A 172 -3.08 -2.92 0.19
N PHE A 173 -1.99 -3.31 -0.46
CA PHE A 173 -0.61 -3.17 0.03
C PHE A 173 -0.28 -1.72 0.42
N GLY A 174 -0.65 -0.73 -0.42
CA GLY A 174 -0.44 0.69 -0.10
C GLY A 174 -1.13 1.13 1.18
N GLY A 175 -2.30 0.57 1.49
CA GLY A 175 -2.98 0.79 2.76
C GLY A 175 -2.25 0.15 3.95
N MET A 176 -1.67 -1.04 3.76
CA MET A 176 -0.84 -1.70 4.78
C MET A 176 0.41 -0.84 5.09
N VAL A 177 1.11 -0.39 4.06
CA VAL A 177 2.27 0.50 4.21
C VAL A 177 1.86 1.82 4.89
N ALA A 178 0.69 2.40 4.54
CA ALA A 178 0.17 3.61 5.20
C ALA A 178 -0.03 3.40 6.71
N LEU A 179 -0.63 2.26 7.11
CA LEU A 179 -0.78 1.93 8.53
C LEU A 179 0.57 1.79 9.23
N MET A 180 1.50 1.04 8.63
CA MET A 180 2.84 0.79 9.19
C MET A 180 3.70 2.06 9.24
N THR A 181 3.53 3.02 8.31
CA THR A 181 4.31 4.27 8.28
C THR A 181 4.11 5.10 9.55
N GLN A 182 2.97 4.98 10.23
CA GLN A 182 2.74 5.63 11.53
C GLN A 182 3.75 5.17 12.62
N TYR A 183 4.45 4.06 12.39
CA TYR A 183 5.51 3.60 13.30
C TYR A 183 6.80 4.42 13.16
N VAL A 184 7.09 4.95 11.97
CA VAL A 184 8.34 5.64 11.65
C VAL A 184 8.18 7.14 11.44
N SER A 185 6.96 7.67 11.33
CA SER A 185 6.69 9.11 11.16
C SER A 185 5.50 9.56 12.01
N ASP A 186 5.69 10.68 12.70
CA ASP A 186 4.64 11.37 13.45
C ASP A 186 3.97 12.50 12.60
N ASP A 187 4.46 12.74 11.38
CA ASP A 187 4.02 13.82 10.48
C ASP A 187 2.85 13.36 9.56
N ILE A 188 1.89 12.66 10.15
CA ILE A 188 0.68 12.14 9.50
C ILE A 188 -0.52 12.50 10.38
N SER A 189 -1.58 13.06 9.80
CA SER A 189 -2.75 13.51 10.57
C SER A 189 -4.04 12.74 10.30
N ALA A 190 -4.14 12.02 9.19
CA ALA A 190 -5.32 11.19 8.86
C ALA A 190 -4.99 10.12 7.81
N LEU A 191 -5.73 9.01 7.84
CA LEU A 191 -5.57 7.91 6.87
C LEU A 191 -6.90 7.53 6.21
N SER A 192 -6.84 7.23 4.92
CA SER A 192 -7.91 6.57 4.17
C SER A 192 -7.44 5.21 3.68
N ILE A 193 -8.09 4.15 4.10
CA ILE A 193 -7.68 2.76 3.93
C ILE A 193 -8.75 1.99 3.17
N VAL A 194 -8.34 1.32 2.09
CA VAL A 194 -9.25 0.53 1.23
C VAL A 194 -8.76 -0.92 1.12
N ASP A 195 -9.55 -1.88 1.58
CA ASP A 195 -9.33 -3.33 1.44
C ASP A 195 -7.88 -3.76 1.77
N THR A 196 -7.42 -3.42 2.95
CA THR A 196 -6.01 -3.50 3.35
C THR A 196 -5.73 -4.75 4.18
N PRO A 197 -4.64 -5.48 3.90
CA PRO A 197 -4.14 -6.51 4.80
C PRO A 197 -3.72 -5.90 6.14
N PHE A 198 -4.09 -6.55 7.23
CA PHE A 198 -3.71 -6.12 8.58
C PHE A 198 -2.63 -7.02 9.20
N ASP A 199 -2.50 -8.25 8.69
CA ASP A 199 -1.46 -9.20 9.05
C ASP A 199 -0.89 -9.83 7.76
N PHE A 200 0.36 -9.51 7.45
CA PHE A 200 1.02 -10.00 6.25
C PHE A 200 1.24 -11.53 6.30
N ALA A 201 1.53 -12.08 7.46
CA ALA A 201 1.70 -13.53 7.62
C ALA A 201 0.40 -14.29 7.35
N SER A 202 -0.73 -13.73 7.79
CA SER A 202 -2.08 -14.26 7.48
C SER A 202 -2.36 -14.17 5.98
N LEU A 203 -2.10 -13.02 5.38
CA LEU A 203 -2.27 -12.80 3.94
C LEU A 203 -1.50 -13.84 3.10
N VAL A 204 -0.23 -14.11 3.43
CA VAL A 204 0.57 -15.11 2.70
C VAL A 204 -0.02 -16.52 2.87
N ARG A 205 -0.49 -16.88 4.07
CA ARG A 205 -1.14 -18.18 4.29
C ARG A 205 -2.44 -18.31 3.49
N GLU A 206 -3.21 -17.25 3.38
CA GLU A 206 -4.44 -17.20 2.61
C GLU A 206 -4.18 -17.29 1.10
N GLU A 207 -3.17 -16.59 0.62
CA GLU A 207 -2.75 -16.67 -0.78
C GLU A 207 -2.26 -18.09 -1.13
N LEU A 208 -1.50 -18.74 -0.25
CA LEU A 208 -1.12 -20.14 -0.42
C LEU A 208 -2.35 -21.06 -0.55
N ILE A 209 -3.33 -20.89 0.34
CA ILE A 209 -4.58 -21.67 0.29
C ILE A 209 -5.35 -21.38 -1.00
N TYR A 210 -5.46 -20.13 -1.41
CA TYR A 210 -6.13 -19.71 -2.65
C TYR A 210 -5.49 -20.36 -3.88
N GLN A 211 -4.16 -20.49 -3.90
CA GLN A 211 -3.42 -21.17 -4.96
C GLN A 211 -3.42 -22.70 -4.84
N GLY A 212 -4.08 -23.27 -3.83
CA GLY A 212 -4.18 -24.72 -3.60
C GLY A 212 -3.00 -25.32 -2.83
N PHE A 213 -2.16 -24.51 -2.21
CA PHE A 213 -1.05 -24.94 -1.36
C PHE A 213 -1.44 -24.98 0.13
N PRO A 214 -0.81 -25.87 0.91
CA PRO A 214 -1.02 -25.89 2.37
C PRO A 214 -0.45 -24.66 3.06
N ALA A 215 -1.21 -24.06 3.99
CA ALA A 215 -0.80 -22.86 4.74
C ALA A 215 0.53 -23.03 5.53
N PHE A 216 0.90 -24.24 5.93
CA PHE A 216 2.17 -24.48 6.65
C PHE A 216 3.43 -24.17 5.81
N LEU A 217 3.30 -24.02 4.49
CA LEU A 217 4.39 -23.58 3.61
C LEU A 217 4.81 -22.13 3.85
N TYR A 218 4.05 -21.36 4.62
CA TYR A 218 4.46 -20.05 5.12
C TYR A 218 5.76 -20.11 5.94
N GLU A 219 5.94 -21.14 6.79
CA GLU A 219 7.10 -21.23 7.69
C GLU A 219 8.45 -21.28 6.93
N PRO A 220 8.63 -22.12 5.88
CA PRO A 220 9.85 -22.04 5.08
C PRO A 220 10.05 -20.71 4.36
N VAL A 221 8.96 -19.99 3.97
CA VAL A 221 9.03 -18.66 3.35
C VAL A 221 9.62 -17.65 4.33
N ASN A 222 9.06 -17.58 5.54
CA ASN A 222 9.52 -16.66 6.59
C ASN A 222 10.98 -16.92 6.99
N HIS A 223 11.33 -18.20 7.18
CA HIS A 223 12.71 -18.57 7.50
C HIS A 223 13.69 -18.25 6.35
N TYR A 224 13.25 -18.39 5.10
CA TYR A 224 14.06 -18.01 3.96
C TYR A 224 14.29 -16.48 3.94
N ALA A 225 13.23 -15.67 4.05
CA ALA A 225 13.31 -14.22 4.11
C ALA A 225 14.29 -13.74 5.19
N LEU A 226 14.15 -14.26 6.40
CA LEU A 226 14.99 -13.86 7.53
C LEU A 226 16.46 -14.27 7.35
N LEU A 227 16.74 -15.50 6.89
CA LEU A 227 18.10 -16.06 6.90
C LEU A 227 18.91 -15.72 5.64
N PHE A 228 18.27 -15.50 4.50
CA PHE A 228 18.94 -15.32 3.21
C PHE A 228 18.77 -13.93 2.64
N GLU A 229 17.62 -13.27 2.90
CA GLU A 229 17.35 -11.90 2.43
C GLU A 229 17.55 -10.85 3.54
N GLY A 230 17.68 -11.31 4.80
CA GLY A 230 17.84 -10.42 5.96
C GLY A 230 16.58 -9.60 6.28
N ILE A 231 15.41 -10.02 5.77
CA ILE A 231 14.13 -9.35 5.97
C ILE A 231 13.34 -10.09 7.04
N ASP A 232 13.11 -9.43 8.16
CA ASP A 232 12.12 -9.87 9.15
C ASP A 232 10.77 -9.23 8.77
N ILE A 233 9.92 -9.99 8.11
CA ILE A 233 8.59 -9.53 7.67
C ILE A 233 7.63 -9.23 8.84
N THR A 234 8.07 -9.44 10.07
CA THR A 234 7.31 -9.21 11.31
C THR A 234 7.90 -8.10 12.16
N GLU A 235 8.96 -7.40 11.72
CA GLU A 235 9.67 -6.37 12.49
C GLU A 235 8.75 -5.19 12.83
N VAL A 236 7.99 -4.70 11.85
CA VAL A 236 6.94 -3.70 12.03
C VAL A 236 5.64 -4.27 11.46
N SER A 237 4.58 -4.25 12.22
CA SER A 237 3.25 -4.67 11.77
C SER A 237 2.32 -3.47 11.56
N PRO A 238 1.21 -3.62 10.82
CA PRO A 238 0.15 -2.61 10.77
C PRO A 238 -0.40 -2.26 12.17
N GLU A 239 -0.46 -3.24 13.08
CA GLU A 239 -0.89 -3.02 14.46
C GLU A 239 0.07 -2.11 15.23
N ASP A 240 1.38 -2.27 15.05
CA ASP A 240 2.40 -1.39 15.65
C ASP A 240 2.20 0.06 15.21
N GLY A 241 1.96 0.27 13.90
CA GLY A 241 1.65 1.59 13.35
C GLY A 241 0.38 2.20 13.96
N VAL A 242 -0.71 1.44 14.02
CA VAL A 242 -1.99 1.88 14.61
C VAL A 242 -1.84 2.18 16.11
N SER A 243 -1.10 1.37 16.84
CA SER A 243 -0.89 1.55 18.29
C SER A 243 -0.09 2.80 18.62
N ARG A 244 0.90 3.14 17.78
CA ARG A 244 1.77 4.29 17.95
C ARG A 244 1.14 5.59 17.43
N GLY A 245 0.73 5.62 16.16
CA GLY A 245 0.26 6.85 15.51
C GLY A 245 -1.08 7.32 16.03
N LYS A 246 -2.03 6.39 16.15
CA LYS A 246 -3.40 6.68 16.60
C LYS A 246 -4.14 7.73 15.78
N ASN A 247 -3.71 7.92 14.53
CA ASN A 247 -4.33 8.88 13.64
C ASN A 247 -5.75 8.44 13.25
N PRO A 248 -6.71 9.38 13.14
CA PRO A 248 -8.05 9.07 12.68
C PRO A 248 -8.02 8.44 11.30
N MET A 249 -8.90 7.47 11.05
CA MET A 249 -8.96 6.80 9.77
C MET A 249 -10.37 6.59 9.23
N ILE A 250 -10.50 6.66 7.92
CA ILE A 250 -11.68 6.21 7.20
C ILE A 250 -11.36 4.90 6.49
N ILE A 251 -12.18 3.89 6.70
CA ILE A 251 -11.98 2.53 6.20
C ILE A 251 -13.09 2.20 5.21
N PHE A 252 -12.70 1.69 4.05
CA PHE A 252 -13.61 1.15 3.04
C PHE A 252 -13.30 -0.33 2.83
N ASN A 253 -14.33 -1.18 2.90
CA ASN A 253 -14.16 -2.63 2.77
C ASN A 253 -15.19 -3.24 1.83
N GLY A 254 -14.70 -3.83 0.74
CA GLY A 254 -15.44 -4.72 -0.15
C GLY A 254 -15.52 -6.12 0.46
N VAL A 255 -16.70 -6.51 0.94
CA VAL A 255 -16.87 -7.75 1.72
C VAL A 255 -16.68 -9.00 0.85
N LYS A 256 -16.85 -8.90 -0.48
CA LYS A 256 -16.62 -10.01 -1.41
C LYS A 256 -15.16 -10.13 -1.88
N SER A 257 -14.26 -9.35 -1.32
CA SER A 257 -12.83 -9.48 -1.66
C SER A 257 -12.35 -10.91 -1.37
N ASP A 258 -11.78 -11.55 -2.40
CA ASP A 258 -11.13 -12.84 -2.34
C ASP A 258 -9.59 -12.72 -2.25
N ARG A 259 -9.07 -11.50 -2.36
CA ARG A 259 -7.63 -11.18 -2.27
C ARG A 259 -7.20 -10.76 -0.87
N VAL A 260 -7.98 -9.92 -0.22
CA VAL A 260 -7.83 -9.53 1.18
C VAL A 260 -9.16 -9.81 1.87
N LEU A 261 -9.20 -10.84 2.68
CA LEU A 261 -10.43 -11.28 3.32
C LEU A 261 -10.91 -10.27 4.38
N SER A 262 -12.22 -10.17 4.56
CA SER A 262 -12.85 -9.16 5.43
C SER A 262 -12.40 -9.22 6.89
N HIS A 263 -11.86 -10.36 7.36
CA HIS A 263 -11.34 -10.43 8.74
C HIS A 263 -10.16 -9.48 8.97
N HIS A 264 -9.33 -9.17 7.95
CA HIS A 264 -8.27 -8.15 8.08
C HIS A 264 -8.85 -6.78 8.46
N THR A 265 -10.01 -6.42 7.89
CA THR A 265 -10.73 -5.21 8.31
C THR A 265 -11.29 -5.35 9.74
N ASP A 266 -11.78 -6.54 10.13
CA ASP A 266 -12.24 -6.77 11.50
C ASP A 266 -11.10 -6.63 12.51
N ASP A 267 -9.92 -7.16 12.19
CA ASP A 267 -8.72 -7.06 13.02
C ASP A 267 -8.23 -5.61 13.14
N LEU A 268 -8.20 -4.85 12.04
CA LEU A 268 -7.91 -3.42 12.05
C LEU A 268 -8.91 -2.64 12.96
N ILE A 269 -10.20 -2.94 12.86
CA ILE A 269 -11.22 -2.32 13.69
C ILE A 269 -11.04 -2.67 15.16
N ASN A 270 -10.69 -3.92 15.47
CA ASN A 270 -10.44 -4.35 16.83
C ASN A 270 -9.20 -3.67 17.42
N ALA A 271 -8.11 -3.58 16.67
CA ALA A 271 -6.91 -2.84 17.07
C ALA A 271 -7.22 -1.36 17.29
N GLY A 272 -7.93 -0.71 16.35
CA GLY A 272 -8.32 0.68 16.50
C GLY A 272 -9.16 0.94 17.76
N LYS A 273 -10.09 0.04 18.11
CA LYS A 273 -10.85 0.12 19.38
C LYS A 273 -9.95 -0.05 20.60
N GLN A 274 -9.02 -1.02 20.54
CA GLN A 274 -8.06 -1.28 21.63
C GLN A 274 -7.19 -0.06 21.92
N TYR A 275 -6.74 0.65 20.88
CA TYR A 275 -5.87 1.82 21.01
C TYR A 275 -6.60 3.15 21.03
N ASN A 276 -7.94 3.15 21.05
CA ASN A 276 -8.82 4.34 21.03
C ASN A 276 -8.60 5.25 19.81
N VAL A 277 -8.45 4.64 18.63
CA VAL A 277 -8.37 5.34 17.35
C VAL A 277 -9.77 5.69 16.85
N GLU A 278 -9.95 6.91 16.37
CA GLU A 278 -11.18 7.33 15.69
C GLU A 278 -11.28 6.67 14.32
N MET A 279 -12.38 5.98 14.04
CA MET A 279 -12.58 5.27 12.78
C MET A 279 -13.96 5.51 12.19
N LEU A 280 -14.03 5.87 10.90
CA LEU A 280 -15.23 5.84 10.09
C LEU A 280 -15.23 4.59 9.21
N ILE A 281 -16.12 3.65 9.47
CA ILE A 281 -16.11 2.33 8.83
C ILE A 281 -17.21 2.24 7.79
N ASN A 282 -16.85 1.92 6.54
CA ASN A 282 -17.75 1.75 5.40
C ASN A 282 -17.57 0.35 4.83
N ARG A 283 -18.61 -0.49 4.88
CA ARG A 283 -18.61 -1.85 4.35
C ARG A 283 -19.60 -1.99 3.21
N TYR A 284 -19.16 -2.67 2.16
CA TYR A 284 -19.93 -2.88 0.93
C TYR A 284 -20.05 -4.38 0.66
N PRO A 285 -21.18 -5.00 1.04
CA PRO A 285 -21.38 -6.46 0.92
C PRO A 285 -21.31 -6.97 -0.52
N GLU A 286 -21.56 -6.09 -1.50
CA GLU A 286 -21.59 -6.42 -2.93
C GLU A 286 -20.26 -6.20 -3.65
N LEU A 287 -19.32 -5.45 -3.07
CA LEU A 287 -18.06 -5.11 -3.71
C LEU A 287 -16.95 -6.13 -3.41
N SER A 288 -16.09 -6.32 -4.39
CA SER A 288 -14.84 -7.07 -4.29
C SER A 288 -13.66 -6.14 -3.95
N HIS A 289 -12.43 -6.59 -4.22
CA HIS A 289 -11.19 -5.94 -3.83
C HIS A 289 -10.99 -4.58 -4.52
N THR A 290 -10.88 -3.52 -3.74
CA THR A 290 -10.60 -2.13 -4.18
C THR A 290 -11.58 -1.56 -5.20
N GLU A 291 -12.86 -1.97 -5.18
CA GLU A 291 -13.83 -1.57 -6.19
C GLU A 291 -14.57 -0.26 -5.88
N ILE A 292 -14.58 0.20 -4.62
CA ILE A 292 -15.46 1.29 -4.18
C ILE A 292 -15.32 2.57 -5.02
N MET A 293 -14.10 3.03 -5.34
CA MET A 293 -13.87 4.25 -6.10
C MET A 293 -14.29 4.13 -7.58
N PHE A 294 -14.40 2.90 -8.08
CA PHE A 294 -14.81 2.61 -9.45
C PHE A 294 -16.32 2.42 -9.60
N VAL A 295 -16.94 1.73 -8.65
CA VAL A 295 -18.37 1.37 -8.70
C VAL A 295 -19.25 2.46 -8.12
N TYR A 296 -18.82 3.10 -7.04
CA TYR A 296 -19.55 4.18 -6.36
C TYR A 296 -18.70 5.43 -6.19
N PRO A 297 -18.18 6.03 -7.30
CA PRO A 297 -17.23 7.14 -7.24
C PRO A 297 -17.73 8.35 -6.46
N ASP A 298 -18.99 8.73 -6.66
CA ASP A 298 -19.58 9.89 -5.96
C ASP A 298 -19.78 9.59 -4.46
N GLU A 299 -20.15 8.37 -4.08
CA GLU A 299 -20.27 7.97 -2.68
C GLU A 299 -18.90 7.96 -2.00
N PHE A 300 -17.89 7.40 -2.65
CA PHE A 300 -16.51 7.41 -2.15
C PHE A 300 -16.04 8.84 -1.90
N LEU A 301 -16.21 9.72 -2.91
CA LEU A 301 -15.80 11.12 -2.82
C LEU A 301 -16.55 11.87 -1.70
N ASN A 302 -17.86 11.67 -1.59
CA ASN A 302 -18.71 12.29 -0.57
C ASN A 302 -18.37 11.85 0.87
N LYS A 303 -17.59 10.78 1.05
CA LYS A 303 -17.12 10.31 2.37
C LYS A 303 -15.67 10.72 2.64
N ILE A 304 -14.78 10.54 1.68
CA ILE A 304 -13.34 10.79 1.87
C ILE A 304 -13.03 12.30 1.99
N VAL A 305 -13.69 13.14 1.22
CA VAL A 305 -13.45 14.60 1.20
C VAL A 305 -13.81 15.27 2.53
N PRO A 306 -15.03 15.10 3.08
CA PRO A 306 -15.33 15.66 4.40
C PRO A 306 -14.42 15.11 5.49
N PHE A 307 -14.07 13.83 5.44
CA PHE A 307 -13.17 13.21 6.40
C PHE A 307 -11.81 13.93 6.44
N PHE A 308 -11.16 14.12 5.30
CA PHE A 308 -9.87 14.81 5.25
C PHE A 308 -9.99 16.31 5.56
N ARG A 309 -11.03 17.00 5.08
CA ARG A 309 -11.24 18.43 5.39
C ARG A 309 -11.39 18.74 6.88
N GLU A 310 -11.99 17.83 7.63
CA GLU A 310 -12.16 18.01 9.08
C GLU A 310 -10.87 17.78 9.87
N ARG A 311 -9.91 17.04 9.31
CA ARG A 311 -8.71 16.56 10.04
C ARG A 311 -7.40 17.16 9.57
N LEU A 312 -7.39 17.77 8.40
CA LEU A 312 -6.19 18.36 7.77
C LEU A 312 -6.39 19.88 7.64
N ASN A 313 -6.21 20.62 8.72
CA ASN A 313 -6.48 22.09 8.77
C ASN A 313 -5.22 22.93 8.84
#